data_326f4ae83b8540aa8726a2427e051270
#
_entry.id   326f4ae83b8540aa8726a2427e051270
#
_cell.length_a   1.000
_cell.length_b   1.000
_cell.length_c   1.000
_cell.angle_alpha   90.00
_cell.angle_beta   90.00
_cell.angle_gamma   90.00
#
_symmetry.space_group_name_H-M   'P 1'
#
loop_
_entity.id
_entity.type
_entity.pdbx_description
1 polymer ?
#
loop_
_entity_poly.entity_id
_entity_poly.type
_entity_poly.pdbx_seq_one_letter_code
_entity_poly.pdbx_strand_id
1 'polypeptide(L)'
;MASLLTLENIHKTFEAGTVNENHVLKGLDLEVEEGDFIYVIGGNGAGKSTLMNILAGNLSVDEGDLLLAGKSIKNLSVRKRAKDIARVFQYPKMGIASRLTIEENMAIALRRGQKRGLGWGVKEKDRIQFQEALKELNIGLENRLKVDTQYLSGGQRQALTLVMAALVKPKLLLLDEHTAALDPKTSQMVMDLTQKIVEHHQWTTLMITHDMNHAIEYGNRLIMLYQGKIVVDVKGEEKKHLTVEDLMHLFQKNSGQSLVSDELVLG
;
A
#
# COMPACT_ATOMS: atom_id res chain seq x y z
N MET A 1 -15.34 -16.70 -0.15
CA MET A 1 -13.93 -16.96 -0.56
C MET A 1 -13.09 -17.03 0.71
N ALA A 2 -11.91 -17.62 0.71
CA ALA A 2 -11.08 -17.68 1.91
C ALA A 2 -10.45 -16.30 2.16
N SER A 3 -10.44 -15.84 3.42
CA SER A 3 -9.78 -14.59 3.81
C SER A 3 -8.26 -14.71 3.61
N LEU A 4 -7.66 -13.78 2.88
CA LEU A 4 -6.20 -13.69 2.70
C LEU A 4 -5.54 -13.03 3.90
N LEU A 5 -6.12 -11.92 4.38
CA LEU A 5 -5.64 -11.19 5.55
C LEU A 5 -6.77 -11.06 6.55
N THR A 6 -6.50 -11.40 7.81
CA THR A 6 -7.45 -11.18 8.91
C THR A 6 -6.76 -10.40 10.02
N LEU A 7 -7.37 -9.33 10.44
CA LEU A 7 -7.00 -8.54 11.60
C LEU A 7 -8.06 -8.76 12.66
N GLU A 8 -7.67 -9.20 13.85
CA GLU A 8 -8.58 -9.52 14.94
C GLU A 8 -8.27 -8.66 16.15
N ASN A 9 -9.18 -7.77 16.51
CA ASN A 9 -9.12 -6.92 17.69
C ASN A 9 -7.77 -6.20 17.85
N ILE A 10 -7.31 -5.51 16.81
CA ILE A 10 -6.00 -4.87 16.79
C ILE A 10 -5.99 -3.60 17.63
N HIS A 11 -5.13 -3.58 18.64
CA HIS A 11 -4.85 -2.41 19.46
C HIS A 11 -3.43 -1.92 19.28
N LYS A 12 -3.26 -0.58 19.25
CA LYS A 12 -1.96 0.07 19.25
C LYS A 12 -1.99 1.37 20.02
N THR A 13 -1.19 1.43 21.08
CA THR A 13 -0.97 2.62 21.92
C THR A 13 0.49 3.05 21.80
N PHE A 14 0.72 4.34 21.57
CA PHE A 14 2.04 4.94 21.65
C PHE A 14 2.22 5.60 23.02
N GLU A 15 3.44 5.58 23.54
CA GLU A 15 3.84 6.20 24.81
C GLU A 15 2.93 5.83 25.98
N ALA A 16 2.52 4.54 26.03
CA ALA A 16 1.64 4.01 27.09
C ALA A 16 2.18 4.32 28.50
N GLY A 17 1.29 4.76 29.38
CA GLY A 17 1.63 5.12 30.76
C GLY A 17 2.30 6.47 30.94
N THR A 18 2.39 7.30 29.88
CA THR A 18 2.92 8.67 29.92
C THR A 18 1.81 9.71 29.71
N VAL A 19 2.16 10.99 29.90
CA VAL A 19 1.23 12.11 29.63
C VAL A 19 0.93 12.27 28.14
N ASN A 20 1.73 11.67 27.27
CA ASN A 20 1.57 11.69 25.80
C ASN A 20 0.95 10.40 25.28
N GLU A 21 0.36 9.58 26.15
CA GLU A 21 -0.28 8.33 25.74
C GLU A 21 -1.31 8.57 24.63
N ASN A 22 -1.16 7.83 23.53
CA ASN A 22 -2.08 7.94 22.40
C ASN A 22 -2.49 6.55 21.92
N HIS A 23 -3.75 6.18 22.18
CA HIS A 23 -4.36 4.93 21.73
C HIS A 23 -4.86 5.12 20.28
N VAL A 24 -4.05 4.73 19.31
CA VAL A 24 -4.27 5.00 17.88
C VAL A 24 -5.17 3.98 17.20
N LEU A 25 -5.01 2.67 17.48
CA LEU A 25 -5.94 1.64 17.01
C LEU A 25 -6.67 1.03 18.20
N LYS A 26 -8.00 0.92 18.10
CA LYS A 26 -8.90 0.67 19.22
C LYS A 26 -9.80 -0.53 18.96
N GLY A 27 -9.22 -1.73 18.80
CA GLY A 27 -9.95 -2.94 18.48
C GLY A 27 -10.38 -2.94 17.01
N LEU A 28 -9.41 -2.81 16.11
CA LEU A 28 -9.68 -2.82 14.67
C LEU A 28 -9.77 -4.24 14.16
N ASP A 29 -10.92 -4.57 13.56
CA ASP A 29 -11.17 -5.83 12.85
C ASP A 29 -11.22 -5.55 11.34
N LEU A 30 -10.61 -6.43 10.54
CA LEU A 30 -10.66 -6.34 9.08
C LEU A 30 -10.41 -7.72 8.47
N GLU A 31 -11.30 -8.14 7.58
CA GLU A 31 -11.09 -9.28 6.71
C GLU A 31 -10.87 -8.81 5.28
N VAL A 32 -9.84 -9.32 4.62
CA VAL A 32 -9.49 -9.02 3.23
C VAL A 32 -9.50 -10.32 2.43
N GLU A 33 -10.29 -10.34 1.37
CA GLU A 33 -10.37 -11.48 0.46
C GLU A 33 -9.25 -11.44 -0.59
N GLU A 34 -8.90 -12.58 -1.17
CA GLU A 34 -7.93 -12.62 -2.26
C GLU A 34 -8.48 -11.89 -3.50
N GLY A 35 -7.69 -10.96 -4.05
CA GLY A 35 -8.08 -10.09 -5.15
C GLY A 35 -8.79 -8.80 -4.74
N ASP A 36 -9.01 -8.55 -3.44
CA ASP A 36 -9.50 -7.25 -2.97
C ASP A 36 -8.50 -6.14 -3.30
N PHE A 37 -8.99 -5.07 -3.93
CA PHE A 37 -8.27 -3.81 -4.04
C PHE A 37 -8.99 -2.76 -3.19
N ILE A 38 -8.51 -2.58 -1.97
CA ILE A 38 -9.13 -1.78 -0.92
C ILE A 38 -8.49 -0.41 -0.85
N TYR A 39 -9.30 0.63 -0.97
CA TYR A 39 -8.92 2.00 -0.63
C TYR A 39 -9.19 2.29 0.83
N VAL A 40 -8.17 2.81 1.52
CA VAL A 40 -8.21 3.17 2.94
C VAL A 40 -8.15 4.69 3.04
N ILE A 41 -9.24 5.30 3.47
CA ILE A 41 -9.35 6.74 3.67
C ILE A 41 -9.59 7.08 5.14
N GLY A 42 -9.52 8.36 5.48
CA GLY A 42 -9.74 8.88 6.84
C GLY A 42 -8.85 10.08 7.11
N GLY A 43 -9.19 10.90 8.09
CA GLY A 43 -8.45 12.08 8.47
C GLY A 43 -7.05 11.79 9.05
N ASN A 44 -6.31 12.87 9.34
CA ASN A 44 -5.03 12.76 10.03
C ASN A 44 -5.22 12.18 11.42
N GLY A 45 -4.32 11.29 11.84
CA GLY A 45 -4.44 10.60 13.12
C GLY A 45 -5.46 9.47 13.15
N ALA A 46 -6.20 9.18 12.08
CA ALA A 46 -7.19 8.10 12.05
C ALA A 46 -6.60 6.69 12.23
N GLY A 47 -5.27 6.53 12.07
CA GLY A 47 -4.56 5.25 12.24
C GLY A 47 -4.10 4.61 10.92
N LYS A 48 -4.32 5.22 9.76
CA LYS A 48 -3.96 4.67 8.44
C LYS A 48 -2.50 4.23 8.33
N SER A 49 -1.56 5.14 8.58
CA SER A 49 -0.12 4.85 8.51
C SER A 49 0.32 3.87 9.61
N THR A 50 -0.33 3.89 10.78
CA THR A 50 -0.10 2.90 11.84
C THR A 50 -0.50 1.51 11.37
N LEU A 51 -1.66 1.35 10.74
CA LEU A 51 -2.12 0.10 10.16
C LEU A 51 -1.12 -0.43 9.12
N MET A 52 -0.67 0.41 8.18
CA MET A 52 0.33 0.02 7.17
C MET A 52 1.66 -0.41 7.80
N ASN A 53 2.12 0.29 8.84
CA ASN A 53 3.36 -0.05 9.54
C ASN A 53 3.23 -1.37 10.33
N ILE A 54 2.06 -1.65 10.90
CA ILE A 54 1.77 -2.92 11.56
C ILE A 54 1.79 -4.06 10.54
N LEU A 55 1.11 -3.92 9.40
CA LEU A 55 1.09 -4.93 8.33
C LEU A 55 2.48 -5.20 7.77
N ALA A 56 3.27 -4.15 7.51
CA ALA A 56 4.64 -4.27 7.04
C ALA A 56 5.61 -4.87 8.10
N GLY A 57 5.22 -4.86 9.40
CA GLY A 57 6.03 -5.35 10.52
C GLY A 57 7.01 -4.31 11.08
N ASN A 58 6.85 -3.04 10.72
CA ASN A 58 7.62 -1.92 11.30
C ASN A 58 7.15 -1.53 12.71
N LEU A 59 5.89 -1.85 13.03
CA LEU A 59 5.30 -1.68 14.34
C LEU A 59 4.71 -3.01 14.83
N SER A 60 4.85 -3.28 16.13
CA SER A 60 4.16 -4.37 16.81
C SER A 60 2.75 -3.93 17.20
N VAL A 61 1.83 -4.87 17.26
CA VAL A 61 0.53 -4.68 17.92
C VAL A 61 0.67 -4.92 19.43
N ASP A 62 -0.15 -4.24 20.20
CA ASP A 62 -0.17 -4.45 21.66
C ASP A 62 -1.12 -5.62 22.00
N GLU A 63 -2.31 -5.63 21.39
CA GLU A 63 -3.29 -6.71 21.51
C GLU A 63 -3.82 -7.13 20.15
N GLY A 64 -4.50 -8.28 20.09
CA GLY A 64 -5.06 -8.84 18.86
C GLY A 64 -4.09 -9.74 18.10
N ASP A 65 -4.50 -10.20 16.92
CA ASP A 65 -3.67 -11.02 16.02
C ASP A 65 -3.83 -10.59 14.55
N LEU A 66 -2.80 -10.92 13.76
CA LEU A 66 -2.77 -10.70 12.32
C LEU A 66 -2.48 -12.03 11.62
N LEU A 67 -3.43 -12.47 10.79
CA LEU A 67 -3.26 -13.70 10.01
C LEU A 67 -3.11 -13.36 8.52
N LEU A 68 -2.11 -13.93 7.88
CA LEU A 68 -1.93 -13.86 6.43
C LEU A 68 -1.98 -15.28 5.86
N ALA A 69 -2.94 -15.55 4.99
CA ALA A 69 -3.23 -16.89 4.48
C ALA A 69 -3.39 -17.92 5.62
N GLY A 70 -4.15 -17.56 6.65
CA GLY A 70 -4.46 -18.39 7.82
C GLY A 70 -3.29 -18.61 8.81
N LYS A 71 -2.16 -17.90 8.64
CA LYS A 71 -1.00 -18.01 9.54
C LYS A 71 -0.72 -16.70 10.23
N SER A 72 -0.58 -16.74 11.57
CA SER A 72 -0.22 -15.54 12.32
C SER A 72 1.14 -15.00 11.88
N ILE A 73 1.13 -13.70 11.56
CA ILE A 73 2.34 -12.93 11.22
C ILE A 73 2.72 -11.95 12.34
N LYS A 74 1.98 -11.92 13.46
CA LYS A 74 2.15 -10.96 14.55
C LYS A 74 3.62 -10.80 14.96
N ASN A 75 4.31 -11.90 15.17
CA ASN A 75 5.69 -11.93 15.67
C ASN A 75 6.75 -12.09 14.55
N LEU A 76 6.36 -11.96 13.27
CA LEU A 76 7.31 -12.04 12.17
C LEU A 76 8.02 -10.71 11.98
N SER A 77 9.35 -10.77 11.86
CA SER A 77 10.16 -9.59 11.52
C SER A 77 9.83 -9.07 10.11
N VAL A 78 10.10 -7.78 9.85
CA VAL A 78 9.99 -7.12 8.53
C VAL A 78 10.60 -7.99 7.42
N ARG A 79 11.81 -8.53 7.63
CA ARG A 79 12.49 -9.39 6.66
C ARG A 79 11.68 -10.64 6.30
N LYS A 80 11.03 -11.28 7.28
CA LYS A 80 10.20 -12.47 7.04
C LYS A 80 8.91 -12.10 6.31
N ARG A 81 8.25 -10.99 6.70
CA ARG A 81 7.04 -10.50 6.04
C ARG A 81 7.30 -10.00 4.63
N ALA A 82 8.46 -9.41 4.35
CA ALA A 82 8.81 -8.89 3.03
C ALA A 82 8.81 -9.93 1.90
N LYS A 83 8.75 -11.23 2.22
CA LYS A 83 8.53 -12.29 1.24
C LYS A 83 7.11 -12.24 0.66
N ASP A 84 6.11 -12.02 1.52
CA ASP A 84 4.70 -12.13 1.20
C ASP A 84 4.01 -10.74 1.09
N ILE A 85 4.57 -9.73 1.73
CA ILE A 85 4.04 -8.36 1.77
C ILE A 85 5.02 -7.41 1.09
N ALA A 86 4.54 -6.70 0.07
CA ALA A 86 5.29 -5.62 -0.60
C ALA A 86 4.73 -4.26 -0.18
N ARG A 87 5.58 -3.22 -0.15
CA ARG A 87 5.15 -1.86 0.12
C ARG A 87 5.75 -0.88 -0.88
N VAL A 88 4.92 0.00 -1.40
CA VAL A 88 5.30 1.19 -2.15
C VAL A 88 5.04 2.41 -1.27
N PHE A 89 6.04 3.27 -1.14
CA PHE A 89 6.00 4.44 -0.25
C PHE A 89 5.51 5.68 -0.97
N GLN A 90 5.01 6.65 -0.23
CA GLN A 90 4.64 7.98 -0.71
C GLN A 90 5.79 8.67 -1.43
N TYR A 91 6.98 8.62 -0.86
CA TYR A 91 8.20 9.17 -1.48
C TYR A 91 9.01 8.06 -2.13
N PRO A 92 9.18 8.06 -3.47
CA PRO A 92 9.92 7.00 -4.18
C PRO A 92 11.34 6.77 -3.67
N LYS A 93 11.96 7.83 -3.14
CA LYS A 93 13.32 7.77 -2.55
C LYS A 93 13.43 6.79 -1.37
N MET A 94 12.34 6.45 -0.70
CA MET A 94 12.34 5.47 0.39
C MET A 94 12.41 4.03 -0.12
N GLY A 95 11.98 3.78 -1.36
CA GLY A 95 11.98 2.46 -1.99
C GLY A 95 13.12 2.23 -2.99
N ILE A 96 13.90 3.26 -3.32
CA ILE A 96 14.93 3.24 -4.37
C ILE A 96 16.28 3.71 -3.82
N ALA A 97 17.34 2.98 -4.14
CA ALA A 97 18.71 3.43 -3.95
C ALA A 97 19.12 4.36 -5.11
N SER A 98 19.03 5.67 -4.92
CA SER A 98 19.12 6.69 -5.98
C SER A 98 20.45 6.66 -6.78
N ARG A 99 21.56 6.20 -6.17
CA ARG A 99 22.87 6.09 -6.81
C ARG A 99 23.10 4.74 -7.51
N LEU A 100 22.14 3.85 -7.47
CA LEU A 100 22.17 2.59 -8.20
C LEU A 100 21.37 2.71 -9.48
N THR A 101 21.77 1.91 -10.47
CA THR A 101 21.08 1.78 -11.74
C THR A 101 19.69 1.14 -11.57
N ILE A 102 18.84 1.21 -12.60
CA ILE A 102 17.54 0.54 -12.62
C ILE A 102 17.73 -0.96 -12.38
N GLU A 103 18.64 -1.63 -13.12
CA GLU A 103 18.84 -3.08 -12.96
C GLU A 103 19.36 -3.48 -11.58
N GLU A 104 20.19 -2.66 -10.93
CA GLU A 104 20.68 -2.94 -9.58
C GLU A 104 19.55 -2.80 -8.54
N ASN A 105 18.73 -1.77 -8.64
CA ASN A 105 17.54 -1.60 -7.80
C ASN A 105 16.58 -2.79 -7.97
N MET A 106 16.28 -3.18 -9.21
CA MET A 106 15.43 -4.32 -9.52
C MET A 106 16.03 -5.65 -9.00
N ALA A 107 17.35 -5.83 -9.10
CA ALA A 107 18.04 -7.01 -8.56
C ALA A 107 17.95 -7.10 -7.02
N ILE A 108 17.98 -5.96 -6.32
CA ILE A 108 17.74 -5.91 -4.89
C ILE A 108 16.30 -6.32 -4.57
N ALA A 109 15.32 -5.80 -5.32
CA ALA A 109 13.90 -6.11 -5.16
C ALA A 109 13.61 -7.59 -5.45
N LEU A 110 14.17 -8.16 -6.52
CA LEU A 110 14.02 -9.57 -6.89
C LEU A 110 14.47 -10.53 -5.79
N ARG A 111 15.42 -10.11 -4.94
CA ARG A 111 15.94 -10.91 -3.82
C ARG A 111 15.26 -10.62 -2.49
N ARG A 112 14.12 -9.91 -2.52
CA ARG A 112 13.33 -9.60 -1.33
C ARG A 112 12.93 -10.90 -0.59
N GLY A 113 13.16 -10.93 0.72
CA GLY A 113 12.84 -12.09 1.57
C GLY A 113 13.76 -13.31 1.40
N GLN A 114 14.73 -13.28 0.49
CA GLN A 114 15.67 -14.37 0.25
C GLN A 114 16.96 -14.22 1.06
N LYS A 115 17.67 -15.33 1.26
CA LYS A 115 19.06 -15.32 1.77
C LYS A 115 19.97 -14.80 0.66
N ARG A 116 20.87 -13.87 0.98
CA ARG A 116 21.88 -13.33 0.05
C ARG A 116 23.15 -14.17 0.13
N GLY A 117 23.67 -14.58 -1.03
CA GLY A 117 24.96 -15.22 -1.18
C GLY A 117 26.00 -14.28 -1.81
N LEU A 118 27.23 -14.78 -2.03
CA LEU A 118 28.37 -14.06 -2.67
C LEU A 118 28.33 -14.21 -4.20
N GLY A 119 27.16 -14.13 -4.82
CA GLY A 119 27.02 -14.21 -6.27
C GLY A 119 26.97 -12.83 -6.94
N TRP A 120 27.05 -12.82 -8.30
CA TRP A 120 26.87 -11.61 -9.11
C TRP A 120 25.51 -10.95 -8.79
N GLY A 121 25.53 -9.63 -8.63
CA GLY A 121 24.36 -8.84 -8.28
C GLY A 121 23.26 -8.92 -9.32
N VAL A 122 23.60 -8.79 -10.61
CA VAL A 122 22.72 -8.85 -11.77
C VAL A 122 23.21 -9.91 -12.72
N LYS A 123 22.32 -10.81 -13.15
CA LYS A 123 22.61 -11.85 -14.15
C LYS A 123 21.89 -11.52 -15.46
N GLU A 124 22.35 -12.08 -16.58
CA GLU A 124 21.72 -11.82 -17.90
C GLU A 124 20.25 -12.24 -17.93
N LYS A 125 19.91 -13.39 -17.34
CA LYS A 125 18.52 -13.80 -17.20
C LYS A 125 17.66 -12.82 -16.39
N ASP A 126 18.25 -12.15 -15.40
CA ASP A 126 17.56 -11.16 -14.58
C ASP A 126 17.24 -9.90 -15.43
N ARG A 127 18.16 -9.49 -16.34
CA ARG A 127 17.96 -8.36 -17.26
C ARG A 127 16.78 -8.58 -18.20
N ILE A 128 16.65 -9.78 -18.77
CA ILE A 128 15.51 -10.14 -19.63
C ILE A 128 14.21 -10.00 -18.84
N GLN A 129 14.14 -10.56 -17.65
CA GLN A 129 12.97 -10.45 -16.77
C GLN A 129 12.67 -8.97 -16.42
N PHE A 130 13.69 -8.16 -16.16
CA PHE A 130 13.52 -6.73 -15.85
C PHE A 130 12.99 -5.96 -17.05
N GLN A 131 13.50 -6.22 -18.25
CA GLN A 131 13.00 -5.60 -19.48
C GLN A 131 11.54 -5.93 -19.74
N GLU A 132 11.14 -7.19 -19.57
CA GLU A 132 9.75 -7.62 -19.73
C GLU A 132 8.82 -6.92 -18.73
N ALA A 133 9.18 -6.90 -17.44
CA ALA A 133 8.41 -6.23 -16.41
C ALA A 133 8.29 -4.71 -16.64
N LEU A 134 9.35 -4.07 -17.15
CA LEU A 134 9.33 -2.63 -17.43
C LEU A 134 8.56 -2.27 -18.71
N LYS A 135 8.47 -3.19 -19.68
CA LYS A 135 7.66 -2.98 -20.92
C LYS A 135 6.18 -2.80 -20.59
N GLU A 136 5.67 -3.47 -19.55
CA GLU A 136 4.27 -3.32 -19.13
C GLU A 136 3.93 -1.88 -18.75
N LEU A 137 4.92 -1.09 -18.30
CA LEU A 137 4.74 0.32 -17.95
C LEU A 137 4.54 1.23 -19.16
N ASN A 138 5.08 0.85 -20.31
CA ASN A 138 5.06 1.66 -21.55
C ASN A 138 5.61 3.10 -21.37
N ILE A 139 6.68 3.26 -20.57
CA ILE A 139 7.34 4.57 -20.28
C ILE A 139 8.81 4.60 -20.68
N GLY A 140 9.27 3.62 -21.45
CA GLY A 140 10.60 3.58 -22.05
C GLY A 140 11.75 3.21 -21.08
N LEU A 141 11.45 2.67 -19.91
CA LEU A 141 12.48 2.27 -18.92
C LEU A 141 13.15 0.95 -19.27
N GLU A 142 12.52 0.08 -20.04
CA GLU A 142 13.06 -1.21 -20.49
C GLU A 142 14.37 -1.10 -21.26
N ASN A 143 14.60 0.04 -21.91
CA ASN A 143 15.83 0.33 -22.66
C ASN A 143 16.89 1.09 -21.85
N ARG A 144 16.59 1.37 -20.55
CA ARG A 144 17.41 2.25 -19.71
C ARG A 144 17.95 1.56 -18.45
N LEU A 145 18.09 0.24 -18.45
CA LEU A 145 18.46 -0.57 -17.29
C LEU A 145 19.75 -0.08 -16.58
N LYS A 146 20.71 0.44 -17.32
CA LYS A 146 22.01 0.91 -16.82
C LYS A 146 22.02 2.40 -16.40
N VAL A 147 20.88 3.07 -16.46
CA VAL A 147 20.75 4.47 -16.02
C VAL A 147 20.53 4.51 -14.50
N ASP A 148 21.27 5.41 -13.81
CA ASP A 148 21.07 5.64 -12.39
C ASP A 148 19.66 6.20 -12.13
N THR A 149 19.02 5.71 -11.08
CA THR A 149 17.62 6.08 -10.79
C THR A 149 17.47 7.54 -10.34
N GLN A 150 18.56 8.22 -9.95
CA GLN A 150 18.53 9.66 -9.67
C GLN A 150 18.17 10.53 -10.90
N TYR A 151 18.41 10.04 -12.12
CA TYR A 151 18.11 10.74 -13.36
C TYR A 151 16.70 10.48 -13.89
N LEU A 152 15.90 9.68 -13.19
CA LEU A 152 14.50 9.45 -13.53
C LEU A 152 13.62 10.62 -13.03
N SER A 153 12.51 10.87 -13.74
CA SER A 153 11.45 11.77 -13.24
C SER A 153 10.77 11.19 -12.00
N GLY A 154 10.01 12.02 -11.27
CA GLY A 154 9.22 11.57 -10.11
C GLY A 154 8.31 10.38 -10.45
N GLY A 155 7.52 10.52 -11.52
CA GLY A 155 6.60 9.47 -12.00
C GLY A 155 7.33 8.21 -12.47
N GLN A 156 8.45 8.35 -13.19
CA GLN A 156 9.25 7.20 -13.59
C GLN A 156 9.82 6.44 -12.38
N ARG A 157 10.28 7.16 -11.35
CA ARG A 157 10.72 6.52 -10.10
C ARG A 157 9.57 5.81 -9.41
N GLN A 158 8.39 6.44 -9.36
CA GLN A 158 7.22 5.82 -8.72
C GLN A 158 6.76 4.57 -9.45
N ALA A 159 6.66 4.63 -10.79
CA ALA A 159 6.34 3.47 -11.61
C ALA A 159 7.39 2.34 -11.45
N LEU A 160 8.68 2.69 -11.37
CA LEU A 160 9.73 1.71 -11.08
C LEU A 160 9.54 1.05 -9.71
N THR A 161 9.17 1.80 -8.64
CA THR A 161 8.92 1.21 -7.31
C THR A 161 7.76 0.23 -7.35
N LEU A 162 6.72 0.51 -8.12
CA LEU A 162 5.57 -0.38 -8.30
C LEU A 162 6.01 -1.71 -8.96
N VAL A 163 6.76 -1.64 -10.06
CA VAL A 163 7.31 -2.85 -10.71
C VAL A 163 8.24 -3.62 -9.79
N MET A 164 9.11 -2.93 -9.05
CA MET A 164 10.00 -3.57 -8.07
C MET A 164 9.21 -4.30 -6.97
N ALA A 165 8.10 -3.72 -6.52
CA ALA A 165 7.20 -4.38 -5.55
C ALA A 165 6.57 -5.65 -6.14
N ALA A 166 6.34 -5.65 -7.45
CA ALA A 166 5.71 -6.71 -8.23
C ALA A 166 6.63 -7.87 -8.62
N LEU A 167 7.93 -7.64 -8.77
CA LEU A 167 8.91 -8.62 -9.26
C LEU A 167 8.90 -9.96 -8.52
N VAL A 168 8.62 -9.92 -7.22
CA VAL A 168 8.37 -11.11 -6.40
C VAL A 168 6.90 -11.04 -6.04
N LYS A 169 6.04 -11.78 -6.74
CA LYS A 169 4.58 -11.78 -6.57
C LYS A 169 4.21 -11.75 -5.07
N PRO A 170 3.78 -10.60 -4.55
CA PRO A 170 3.39 -10.51 -3.15
C PRO A 170 2.01 -11.14 -2.97
N LYS A 171 1.70 -11.64 -1.76
CA LYS A 171 0.33 -11.97 -1.37
C LYS A 171 -0.47 -10.70 -1.09
N LEU A 172 0.19 -9.69 -0.50
CA LEU A 172 -0.40 -8.41 -0.15
C LEU A 172 0.49 -7.26 -0.63
N LEU A 173 -0.08 -6.35 -1.40
CA LEU A 173 0.57 -5.10 -1.82
C LEU A 173 0.04 -3.94 -0.97
N LEU A 174 0.94 -3.19 -0.37
CA LEU A 174 0.64 -1.98 0.39
C LEU A 174 1.07 -0.75 -0.40
N LEU A 175 0.13 0.13 -0.71
CA LEU A 175 0.36 1.39 -1.43
C LEU A 175 0.07 2.56 -0.48
N ASP A 176 1.09 3.31 -0.11
CA ASP A 176 1.00 4.36 0.90
C ASP A 176 1.07 5.73 0.22
N GLU A 177 -0.09 6.31 -0.13
CA GLU A 177 -0.24 7.61 -0.80
C GLU A 177 0.75 7.83 -1.96
N HIS A 178 1.02 6.78 -2.71
CA HIS A 178 2.16 6.69 -3.62
C HIS A 178 2.13 7.66 -4.81
N THR A 179 1.07 8.45 -4.96
CA THR A 179 0.95 9.50 -5.98
C THR A 179 0.93 10.92 -5.43
N ALA A 180 0.82 11.09 -4.11
CA ALA A 180 0.63 12.40 -3.48
C ALA A 180 1.79 13.41 -3.70
N ALA A 181 3.00 12.90 -3.93
CA ALA A 181 4.20 13.74 -4.17
C ALA A 181 4.42 14.08 -5.66
N LEU A 182 3.46 13.77 -6.54
CA LEU A 182 3.54 13.97 -7.99
C LEU A 182 2.65 15.13 -8.44
N ASP A 183 2.98 15.72 -9.59
CA ASP A 183 2.06 16.66 -10.24
C ASP A 183 0.78 15.94 -10.71
N PRO A 184 -0.35 16.65 -10.89
CA PRO A 184 -1.65 16.00 -11.16
C PRO A 184 -1.65 15.08 -12.39
N LYS A 185 -0.99 15.48 -13.48
CA LYS A 185 -0.94 14.69 -14.72
C LYS A 185 -0.14 13.39 -14.51
N THR A 186 0.99 13.48 -13.83
CA THR A 186 1.84 12.33 -13.50
C THR A 186 1.17 11.43 -12.48
N SER A 187 0.47 12.02 -11.50
CA SER A 187 -0.32 11.28 -10.51
C SER A 187 -1.38 10.42 -11.18
N GLN A 188 -2.19 11.00 -12.09
CA GLN A 188 -3.20 10.28 -12.84
C GLN A 188 -2.59 9.12 -13.65
N MET A 189 -1.50 9.38 -14.39
CA MET A 189 -0.81 8.34 -15.17
C MET A 189 -0.33 7.17 -14.28
N VAL A 190 0.22 7.45 -13.10
CA VAL A 190 0.69 6.42 -12.17
C VAL A 190 -0.49 5.67 -11.54
N MET A 191 -1.62 6.34 -11.28
CA MET A 191 -2.85 5.71 -10.80
C MET A 191 -3.43 4.73 -11.81
N ASP A 192 -3.60 5.16 -13.07
CA ASP A 192 -4.11 4.31 -14.15
C ASP A 192 -3.21 3.08 -14.36
N LEU A 193 -1.89 3.29 -14.30
CA LEU A 193 -0.91 2.21 -14.37
C LEU A 193 -1.05 1.24 -13.18
N THR A 194 -1.21 1.77 -11.97
CA THR A 194 -1.39 0.96 -10.75
C THR A 194 -2.66 0.11 -10.86
N GLN A 195 -3.78 0.71 -11.24
CA GLN A 195 -5.04 0.01 -11.45
C GLN A 195 -4.87 -1.14 -12.45
N LYS A 196 -4.31 -0.83 -13.63
CA LYS A 196 -4.08 -1.81 -14.69
C LYS A 196 -3.24 -2.99 -14.22
N ILE A 197 -2.13 -2.73 -13.50
CA ILE A 197 -1.23 -3.78 -13.02
C ILE A 197 -1.91 -4.62 -11.94
N VAL A 198 -2.57 -3.98 -10.97
CA VAL A 198 -3.26 -4.68 -9.87
C VAL A 198 -4.37 -5.57 -10.41
N GLU A 199 -5.19 -5.09 -11.34
CA GLU A 199 -6.28 -5.85 -11.97
C GLU A 199 -5.75 -7.00 -12.85
N HIS A 200 -4.74 -6.72 -13.70
CA HIS A 200 -4.16 -7.75 -14.58
C HIS A 200 -3.60 -8.93 -13.79
N HIS A 201 -2.93 -8.65 -12.69
CA HIS A 201 -2.31 -9.68 -11.86
C HIS A 201 -3.20 -10.18 -10.71
N GLN A 202 -4.40 -9.63 -10.55
CA GLN A 202 -5.34 -9.94 -9.45
C GLN A 202 -4.65 -9.87 -8.07
N TRP A 203 -3.90 -8.80 -7.83
CA TRP A 203 -3.20 -8.63 -6.55
C TRP A 203 -4.13 -8.11 -5.48
N THR A 204 -4.07 -8.75 -4.31
CA THR A 204 -4.70 -8.20 -3.11
C THR A 204 -3.93 -6.96 -2.66
N THR A 205 -4.60 -5.83 -2.61
CA THR A 205 -3.96 -4.52 -2.42
C THR A 205 -4.70 -3.70 -1.38
N LEU A 206 -3.97 -3.08 -0.45
CA LEU A 206 -4.45 -2.00 0.40
C LEU A 206 -3.76 -0.71 -0.02
N MET A 207 -4.52 0.31 -0.35
CA MET A 207 -4.02 1.62 -0.76
C MET A 207 -4.55 2.72 0.14
N ILE A 208 -3.66 3.44 0.81
CA ILE A 208 -4.02 4.69 1.49
C ILE A 208 -4.09 5.82 0.47
N THR A 209 -5.14 6.62 0.55
CA THR A 209 -5.28 7.89 -0.15
C THR A 209 -6.05 8.90 0.72
N HIS A 210 -5.80 10.18 0.48
CA HIS A 210 -6.63 11.26 1.00
C HIS A 210 -7.61 11.79 -0.06
N ASP A 211 -7.53 11.32 -1.31
CA ASP A 211 -8.43 11.67 -2.38
C ASP A 211 -9.65 10.74 -2.39
N MET A 212 -10.81 11.29 -2.00
CA MET A 212 -12.08 10.55 -1.97
C MET A 212 -12.57 10.16 -3.36
N ASN A 213 -12.33 10.99 -4.37
CA ASN A 213 -12.74 10.68 -5.74
C ASN A 213 -11.98 9.47 -6.26
N HIS A 214 -10.66 9.44 -6.08
CA HIS A 214 -9.87 8.26 -6.41
C HIS A 214 -10.32 7.02 -5.62
N ALA A 215 -10.62 7.16 -4.34
CA ALA A 215 -11.08 6.04 -3.52
C ALA A 215 -12.45 5.49 -3.97
N ILE A 216 -13.32 6.33 -4.52
CA ILE A 216 -14.62 5.94 -5.09
C ILE A 216 -14.44 5.34 -6.49
N GLU A 217 -13.62 5.95 -7.35
CA GLU A 217 -13.46 5.56 -8.75
C GLU A 217 -12.72 4.22 -8.90
N TYR A 218 -11.63 4.03 -8.15
CA TYR A 218 -10.72 2.90 -8.30
C TYR A 218 -10.93 1.81 -7.23
N GLY A 219 -10.47 0.59 -7.53
CA GLY A 219 -10.58 -0.57 -6.64
C GLY A 219 -12.01 -1.10 -6.49
N ASN A 220 -12.16 -2.19 -5.76
CA ASN A 220 -13.44 -2.88 -5.58
C ASN A 220 -14.03 -2.74 -4.16
N ARG A 221 -13.28 -2.14 -3.22
CA ARG A 221 -13.69 -1.93 -1.83
C ARG A 221 -13.09 -0.64 -1.27
N LEU A 222 -13.85 0.04 -0.42
CA LEU A 222 -13.43 1.26 0.27
C LEU A 222 -13.71 1.09 1.76
N ILE A 223 -12.70 1.37 2.60
CA ILE A 223 -12.86 1.46 4.04
C ILE A 223 -12.49 2.86 4.53
N MET A 224 -13.22 3.36 5.52
CA MET A 224 -12.90 4.62 6.17
C MET A 224 -12.51 4.38 7.62
N LEU A 225 -11.31 4.83 7.98
CA LEU A 225 -10.83 4.84 9.36
C LEU A 225 -11.16 6.15 10.04
N TYR A 226 -11.66 6.06 11.26
CA TYR A 226 -11.88 7.20 12.14
C TYR A 226 -11.58 6.81 13.58
N GLN A 227 -10.74 7.62 14.26
CA GLN A 227 -10.34 7.42 15.66
C GLN A 227 -9.92 5.98 16.00
N GLY A 228 -9.20 5.32 15.07
CA GLY A 228 -8.65 3.98 15.26
C GLY A 228 -9.62 2.83 15.01
N LYS A 229 -10.79 3.10 14.42
CA LYS A 229 -11.79 2.09 14.04
C LYS A 229 -12.18 2.23 12.58
N ILE A 230 -12.66 1.15 11.97
CA ILE A 230 -13.33 1.19 10.67
C ILE A 230 -14.78 1.61 10.91
N VAL A 231 -15.18 2.74 10.33
CA VAL A 231 -16.54 3.29 10.46
C VAL A 231 -17.36 3.14 9.19
N VAL A 232 -16.72 2.98 8.03
CA VAL A 232 -17.36 2.66 6.75
C VAL A 232 -16.59 1.53 6.09
N ASP A 233 -17.30 0.57 5.53
CA ASP A 233 -16.76 -0.53 4.74
C ASP A 233 -17.78 -0.85 3.64
N VAL A 234 -17.46 -0.48 2.40
CA VAL A 234 -18.35 -0.65 1.23
C VAL A 234 -17.61 -1.39 0.13
N LYS A 235 -18.27 -2.36 -0.51
CA LYS A 235 -17.66 -3.21 -1.55
C LYS A 235 -18.65 -3.57 -2.66
N GLY A 236 -18.12 -4.01 -3.80
CA GLY A 236 -18.89 -4.53 -4.92
C GLY A 236 -19.86 -3.51 -5.52
N GLU A 237 -21.12 -3.88 -5.71
CA GLU A 237 -22.13 -3.02 -6.35
C GLU A 237 -22.43 -1.76 -5.55
N GLU A 238 -22.42 -1.83 -4.21
CA GLU A 238 -22.60 -0.67 -3.35
C GLU A 238 -21.53 0.39 -3.61
N LYS A 239 -20.26 -0.04 -3.75
CA LYS A 239 -19.16 0.88 -4.04
C LYS A 239 -19.26 1.51 -5.44
N LYS A 240 -19.73 0.79 -6.45
CA LYS A 240 -19.81 1.28 -7.84
C LYS A 240 -20.73 2.49 -8.01
N HIS A 241 -21.72 2.61 -7.16
CA HIS A 241 -22.73 3.70 -7.21
C HIS A 241 -22.51 4.75 -6.12
N LEU A 242 -21.42 4.60 -5.33
CA LEU A 242 -21.12 5.49 -4.22
C LEU A 242 -20.72 6.88 -4.73
N THR A 243 -21.31 7.91 -4.14
CA THR A 243 -20.91 9.30 -4.34
C THR A 243 -20.16 9.82 -3.11
N VAL A 244 -19.49 10.97 -3.23
CA VAL A 244 -18.85 11.62 -2.07
C VAL A 244 -19.90 11.98 -1.01
N GLU A 245 -21.11 12.41 -1.42
CA GLU A 245 -22.22 12.72 -0.51
C GLU A 245 -22.68 11.47 0.26
N ASP A 246 -22.83 10.34 -0.43
CA ASP A 246 -23.20 9.07 0.21
C ASP A 246 -22.14 8.63 1.23
N LEU A 247 -20.88 8.77 0.88
CA LEU A 247 -19.78 8.43 1.76
C LEU A 247 -19.77 9.30 3.03
N MET A 248 -20.00 10.61 2.88
CA MET A 248 -20.14 11.54 4.00
C MET A 248 -21.35 11.21 4.88
N HIS A 249 -22.47 10.85 4.27
CA HIS A 249 -23.67 10.43 5.00
C HIS A 249 -23.44 9.13 5.79
N LEU A 250 -22.79 8.13 5.19
CA LEU A 250 -22.40 6.88 5.86
C LEU A 250 -21.47 7.16 7.03
N PHE A 251 -20.49 8.06 6.84
CA PHE A 251 -19.60 8.48 7.91
C PHE A 251 -20.38 9.10 9.07
N GLN A 252 -21.22 10.09 8.80
CA GLN A 252 -22.02 10.79 9.82
C GLN A 252 -22.91 9.80 10.60
N LYS A 253 -23.56 8.89 9.89
CA LYS A 253 -24.43 7.87 10.48
C LYS A 253 -23.68 6.95 11.44
N ASN A 254 -22.46 6.53 11.07
CA ASN A 254 -21.71 5.50 11.81
C ASN A 254 -20.78 6.08 12.88
N SER A 255 -20.29 7.32 12.71
CA SER A 255 -19.43 8.00 13.68
C SER A 255 -20.19 8.84 14.70
N GLY A 256 -21.45 9.18 14.42
CA GLY A 256 -22.24 10.11 15.22
C GLY A 256 -21.80 11.57 15.14
N GLN A 257 -20.90 11.90 14.22
CA GLN A 257 -20.35 13.24 14.03
C GLN A 257 -20.63 13.76 12.61
N SER A 258 -21.01 15.04 12.50
CA SER A 258 -21.02 15.73 11.22
C SER A 258 -19.61 16.16 10.87
N LEU A 259 -18.99 15.58 9.84
CA LEU A 259 -17.76 16.10 9.28
C LEU A 259 -18.07 17.29 8.38
N VAL A 260 -17.33 18.37 8.59
CA VAL A 260 -17.12 19.36 7.53
C VAL A 260 -16.18 18.68 6.52
N SER A 261 -16.52 18.73 5.22
CA SER A 261 -15.75 18.10 4.13
C SER A 261 -14.24 18.38 4.19
N ASP A 262 -13.85 19.51 4.78
CA ASP A 262 -12.47 19.96 4.91
C ASP A 262 -11.62 19.11 5.86
N GLU A 263 -12.19 18.53 6.92
CA GLU A 263 -11.44 17.67 7.87
C GLU A 263 -11.05 16.29 7.29
N LEU A 264 -11.76 15.83 6.27
CA LEU A 264 -11.41 14.60 5.56
C LEU A 264 -10.47 14.84 4.37
N VAL A 265 -10.52 16.04 3.79
CA VAL A 265 -9.79 16.42 2.57
C VAL A 265 -8.48 17.13 2.89
N LEU A 266 -8.43 17.92 3.98
CA LEU A 266 -7.29 18.77 4.39
C LEU A 266 -6.52 18.18 5.58
N GLY A 267 -6.86 16.97 5.99
CA GLY A 267 -6.14 16.28 7.05
C GLY A 267 -4.70 15.94 6.67
#